data_d1aebf44933fafc769484609f9e4381a
#
_entry.id   d1aebf44933fafc769484609f9e4381a
#
_cell.length_a   1.000
_cell.length_b   1.000
_cell.length_c   1.000
_cell.angle_alpha   90.00
_cell.angle_beta   90.00
_cell.angle_gamma   90.00
#
_symmetry.space_group_name_H-M   'P 1'
#
loop_
_entity.id
_entity.type
_entity.pdbx_description
1 polymer ?
#
loop_
_entity_poly.entity_id
_entity_poly.type
_entity_poly.pdbx_seq_one_letter_code
_entity_poly.pdbx_strand_id
1 'polypeptide(L)'
;MKIFETDRLTIRTLDEDDIDRLVEYRSKKTVSKYQSWNRYTRRDAVKLIKKCKETVIDHKKGSMQFGITTKGSQHLIGDLHVEIMAPHTFSIGYTLDDVFWNNGFGTEAVLGLLSYMHEEHGFFKCIAYIYK
;
A
#
# COMPACT_ATOMS: atom_id res chain seq x y z
N MET A 1 -0.17 -13.38 -2.42
CA MET A 1 -1.52 -13.81 -2.01
C MET A 1 -2.48 -12.63 -2.10
N LYS A 2 -3.59 -12.86 -2.75
CA LYS A 2 -4.63 -11.83 -2.89
C LYS A 2 -5.28 -11.54 -1.54
N ILE A 3 -5.46 -10.24 -1.23
CA ILE A 3 -6.14 -9.78 -0.02
C ILE A 3 -7.60 -9.43 -0.34
N PHE A 4 -7.81 -8.58 -1.34
CA PHE A 4 -9.15 -8.25 -1.85
C PHE A 4 -9.06 -7.69 -3.26
N GLU A 5 -10.22 -7.54 -3.91
CA GLU A 5 -10.32 -6.93 -5.24
C GLU A 5 -11.33 -5.81 -5.25
N THR A 6 -11.13 -4.86 -6.15
CA THR A 6 -12.11 -3.82 -6.49
C THR A 6 -12.52 -4.01 -7.95
N ASP A 7 -13.24 -3.05 -8.53
CA ASP A 7 -13.67 -3.18 -9.94
C ASP A 7 -12.49 -3.34 -10.91
N ARG A 8 -11.40 -2.61 -10.68
CA ARG A 8 -10.25 -2.57 -11.61
C ARG A 8 -8.96 -3.10 -11.01
N LEU A 9 -8.90 -3.29 -9.68
CA LEU A 9 -7.65 -3.54 -8.98
C LEU A 9 -7.67 -4.86 -8.21
N THR A 10 -6.49 -5.43 -8.05
CA THR A 10 -6.22 -6.51 -7.10
C THR A 10 -5.24 -5.97 -6.06
N ILE A 11 -5.59 -6.13 -4.79
CA ILE A 11 -4.73 -5.79 -3.67
C ILE A 11 -4.18 -7.10 -3.11
N ARG A 12 -2.87 -7.20 -3.03
CA ARG A 12 -2.18 -8.44 -2.65
C ARG A 12 -1.00 -8.18 -1.73
N THR A 13 -0.47 -9.25 -1.15
CA THR A 13 0.77 -9.14 -0.38
C THR A 13 1.94 -8.83 -1.31
N LEU A 14 2.98 -8.22 -0.74
CA LEU A 14 4.25 -7.98 -1.43
C LEU A 14 5.21 -9.13 -1.17
N ASP A 15 6.08 -9.43 -2.11
CA ASP A 15 7.14 -10.42 -1.95
C ASP A 15 8.44 -9.99 -2.66
N GLU A 16 9.43 -10.86 -2.67
CA GLU A 16 10.75 -10.55 -3.22
C GLU A 16 10.71 -10.20 -4.71
N ASP A 17 9.75 -10.73 -5.44
CA ASP A 17 9.60 -10.44 -6.88
C ASP A 17 9.19 -9.00 -7.13
N ASP A 18 8.71 -8.29 -6.12
CA ASP A 18 8.29 -6.90 -6.23
C ASP A 18 9.42 -5.89 -5.99
N ILE A 19 10.59 -6.34 -5.53
CA ILE A 19 11.67 -5.44 -5.14
C ILE A 19 12.09 -4.50 -6.27
N ASP A 20 12.36 -5.02 -7.44
CA ASP A 20 12.82 -4.21 -8.58
C ASP A 20 11.78 -3.17 -8.98
N ARG A 21 10.52 -3.56 -8.98
CA ARG A 21 9.42 -2.67 -9.35
C ARG A 21 9.20 -1.57 -8.29
N LEU A 22 9.30 -1.91 -7.01
CA LEU A 22 9.23 -0.94 -5.91
C LEU A 22 10.31 0.13 -6.06
N VAL A 23 11.55 -0.29 -6.33
CA VAL A 23 12.67 0.64 -6.54
C VAL A 23 12.40 1.53 -7.74
N GLU A 24 11.91 0.94 -8.85
CA GLU A 24 11.67 1.67 -10.09
C GLU A 24 10.73 2.87 -9.88
N TYR A 25 9.52 2.64 -9.34
CA TYR A 25 8.56 3.76 -9.24
C TYR A 25 8.79 4.64 -8.01
N ARG A 26 9.26 4.08 -6.91
CA ARG A 26 9.52 4.87 -5.69
C ARG A 26 10.75 5.78 -5.83
N SER A 27 11.67 5.46 -6.74
CA SER A 27 12.85 6.28 -7.02
C SER A 27 12.55 7.48 -7.90
N LYS A 28 11.44 7.49 -8.60
CA LYS A 28 11.07 8.60 -9.46
C LYS A 28 10.90 9.87 -8.63
N LYS A 29 11.48 10.98 -9.06
CA LYS A 29 11.38 12.26 -8.34
C LYS A 29 9.94 12.75 -8.26
N THR A 30 9.14 12.48 -9.29
CA THR A 30 7.71 12.81 -9.29
C THR A 30 6.96 12.10 -8.17
N VAL A 31 7.35 10.87 -7.85
CA VAL A 31 6.73 10.08 -6.77
C VAL A 31 7.31 10.47 -5.42
N SER A 32 8.65 10.48 -5.28
CA SER A 32 9.32 10.71 -3.99
C SER A 32 9.06 12.10 -3.41
N LYS A 33 8.81 13.08 -4.26
CA LYS A 33 8.55 14.46 -3.83
C LYS A 33 7.31 14.58 -2.92
N TYR A 34 6.38 13.63 -2.97
CA TYR A 34 5.18 13.62 -2.13
C TYR A 34 5.25 12.58 -1.01
N GLN A 35 6.41 11.98 -0.79
CA GLN A 35 6.60 10.91 0.20
C GLN A 35 7.65 11.31 1.24
N SER A 36 7.82 10.46 2.23
CA SER A 36 8.74 10.70 3.34
C SER A 36 10.20 10.42 3.00
N TRP A 37 10.49 9.90 1.81
CA TRP A 37 11.86 9.61 1.38
C TRP A 37 12.26 10.51 0.21
N ASN A 38 13.57 10.84 0.14
CA ASN A 38 14.14 11.55 -1.00
C ASN A 38 14.76 10.60 -2.01
N ARG A 39 15.17 9.44 -1.54
CA ARG A 39 15.86 8.44 -2.32
C ARG A 39 15.37 7.06 -1.88
N TYR A 40 15.08 6.19 -2.84
CA TYR A 40 14.63 4.83 -2.55
C TYR A 40 15.58 3.85 -3.21
N THR A 41 16.20 2.98 -2.40
CA THR A 41 17.20 2.02 -2.86
C THR A 41 16.67 0.59 -2.80
N ARG A 42 17.39 -0.33 -3.43
CA ARG A 42 17.08 -1.76 -3.32
C ARG A 42 17.10 -2.22 -1.86
N ARG A 43 18.01 -1.68 -1.06
CA ARG A 43 18.09 -1.98 0.37
C ARG A 43 16.82 -1.58 1.10
N ASP A 44 16.25 -0.44 0.76
CA ASP A 44 14.98 0.01 1.33
C ASP A 44 13.84 -0.95 0.99
N ALA A 45 13.78 -1.41 -0.26
CA ALA A 45 12.76 -2.35 -0.72
C ALA A 45 12.90 -3.71 -0.02
N VAL A 46 14.14 -4.20 0.14
CA VAL A 46 14.40 -5.46 0.86
C VAL A 46 13.92 -5.37 2.30
N LYS A 47 14.20 -4.25 2.97
CA LYS A 47 13.73 -4.02 4.35
C LYS A 47 12.21 -4.00 4.44
N LEU A 48 11.55 -3.35 3.47
CA LEU A 48 10.10 -3.28 3.42
C LEU A 48 9.48 -4.68 3.29
N ILE A 49 9.99 -5.49 2.36
CA ILE A 49 9.49 -6.85 2.15
C ILE A 49 9.69 -7.71 3.40
N LYS A 50 10.85 -7.61 4.04
CA LYS A 50 11.13 -8.34 5.28
C LYS A 50 10.15 -7.95 6.37
N LYS A 51 9.90 -6.67 6.53
CA LYS A 51 8.94 -6.15 7.52
C LYS A 51 7.52 -6.67 7.25
N CYS A 52 7.11 -6.72 5.98
CA CYS A 52 5.79 -7.24 5.60
C CYS A 52 5.60 -8.68 6.04
N LYS A 53 6.64 -9.50 5.95
CA LYS A 53 6.58 -10.92 6.34
C LYS A 53 6.51 -11.13 7.84
N GLU A 54 7.03 -10.17 8.61
CA GLU A 54 7.07 -10.27 10.08
C GLU A 54 5.85 -9.65 10.74
N THR A 55 5.04 -8.89 10.02
CA THR A 55 3.94 -8.12 10.60
C THR A 55 2.67 -8.95 10.70
N VAL A 56 2.05 -8.92 11.88
CA VAL A 56 0.74 -9.51 12.13
C VAL A 56 -0.19 -8.38 12.55
N ILE A 57 -1.42 -8.35 12.02
CA ILE A 57 -2.40 -7.35 12.42
C ILE A 57 -2.85 -7.59 13.85
N ASP A 58 -2.72 -6.54 14.67
CA ASP A 58 -3.30 -6.46 15.99
C ASP A 58 -4.23 -5.24 15.97
N HIS A 59 -5.38 -5.32 16.63
CA HIS A 59 -6.34 -4.21 16.69
C HIS A 59 -5.82 -2.98 17.44
N LYS A 60 -4.67 -3.08 18.10
CA LYS A 60 -4.10 -2.00 18.93
C LYS A 60 -2.86 -1.38 18.30
N LYS A 61 -2.10 -2.13 17.54
CA LYS A 61 -0.82 -1.69 16.94
C LYS A 61 -0.45 -2.55 15.75
N GLY A 62 0.49 -2.06 14.98
CA GLY A 62 1.06 -2.77 13.84
C GLY A 62 0.95 -1.94 12.57
N SER A 63 1.62 -2.41 11.56
CA SER A 63 1.54 -1.80 10.24
C SER A 63 1.61 -2.87 9.17
N MET A 64 1.05 -2.55 7.99
CA MET A 64 1.08 -3.46 6.85
C MET A 64 1.29 -2.69 5.57
N GLN A 65 1.85 -3.39 4.59
CA GLN A 65 2.03 -2.85 3.25
C GLN A 65 1.47 -3.86 2.25
N PHE A 66 0.63 -3.39 1.35
CA PHE A 66 0.03 -4.23 0.31
C PHE A 66 0.43 -3.71 -1.07
N GLY A 67 0.53 -4.61 -2.03
CA GLY A 67 0.74 -4.24 -3.43
C GLY A 67 -0.58 -3.98 -4.14
N ILE A 68 -0.53 -3.05 -5.10
CA ILE A 68 -1.67 -2.72 -5.96
C ILE A 68 -1.32 -3.14 -7.38
N THR A 69 -2.18 -3.96 -8.00
CA THR A 69 -2.07 -4.31 -9.42
C THR A 69 -3.41 -4.10 -10.10
N THR A 70 -3.42 -3.95 -11.41
CA THR A 70 -4.68 -4.01 -12.15
C THR A 70 -5.11 -5.48 -12.27
N LYS A 71 -6.41 -5.72 -12.37
CA LYS A 71 -6.92 -7.09 -12.49
C LYS A 71 -6.30 -7.81 -13.68
N GLY A 72 -5.92 -9.07 -13.46
CA GLY A 72 -5.31 -9.91 -14.46
C GLY A 72 -3.82 -9.67 -14.69
N SER A 73 -3.21 -8.76 -13.94
CA SER A 73 -1.79 -8.43 -14.05
C SER A 73 -1.06 -8.70 -12.75
N GLN A 74 0.21 -9.11 -12.86
CA GLN A 74 1.12 -9.23 -11.71
C GLN A 74 1.99 -7.98 -11.57
N HIS A 75 1.88 -7.05 -12.52
CA HIS A 75 2.70 -5.84 -12.54
C HIS A 75 2.24 -4.86 -11.47
N LEU A 76 3.14 -4.56 -10.53
CA LEU A 76 2.85 -3.65 -9.43
C LEU A 76 2.74 -2.20 -9.94
N ILE A 77 1.60 -1.55 -9.67
CA ILE A 77 1.41 -0.14 -10.04
C ILE A 77 1.55 0.80 -8.86
N GLY A 78 1.57 0.24 -7.65
CA GLY A 78 1.70 1.01 -6.43
C GLY A 78 1.57 0.14 -5.20
N ASP A 79 1.46 0.79 -4.06
CA ASP A 79 1.31 0.10 -2.78
C ASP A 79 0.45 0.90 -1.80
N LEU A 80 -0.15 0.19 -0.85
CA LEU A 80 -0.95 0.73 0.23
C LEU A 80 -0.24 0.49 1.56
N HIS A 81 -0.23 1.48 2.42
CA HIS A 81 0.29 1.37 3.77
C HIS A 81 -0.84 1.54 4.78
N VAL A 82 -0.90 0.64 5.75
CA VAL A 82 -1.86 0.71 6.86
C VAL A 82 -1.07 0.75 8.16
N GLU A 83 -1.38 1.68 9.04
CA GLU A 83 -0.80 1.75 10.37
C GLU A 83 -1.92 1.80 11.41
N ILE A 84 -1.85 0.88 12.37
CA ILE A 84 -2.81 0.85 13.47
C ILE A 84 -2.37 1.89 14.51
N MET A 85 -3.19 2.91 14.71
CA MET A 85 -2.88 4.06 15.55
C MET A 85 -3.34 3.89 16.99
N ALA A 86 -4.48 3.20 17.17
CA ALA A 86 -5.14 3.00 18.44
C ALA A 86 -6.14 1.86 18.27
N PRO A 87 -6.77 1.35 19.35
CA PRO A 87 -7.76 0.28 19.20
C PRO A 87 -8.82 0.68 18.17
N HIS A 88 -9.04 -0.16 17.17
CA HIS A 88 -10.01 0.02 16.09
C HIS A 88 -9.81 1.29 15.24
N THR A 89 -8.62 1.90 15.29
CA THR A 89 -8.30 3.13 14.55
C THR A 89 -7.04 2.88 13.72
N PHE A 90 -7.07 3.25 12.44
CA PHE A 90 -5.91 3.08 11.55
C PHE A 90 -5.75 4.27 10.62
N SER A 91 -4.54 4.42 10.10
CA SER A 91 -4.24 5.39 9.04
C SER A 91 -3.93 4.65 7.75
N ILE A 92 -4.16 5.31 6.63
CA ILE A 92 -3.87 4.80 5.29
C ILE A 92 -2.97 5.79 4.56
N GLY A 93 -1.94 5.26 3.90
CA GLY A 93 -1.18 5.98 2.91
C GLY A 93 -1.11 5.16 1.64
N TYR A 94 -0.82 5.79 0.51
CA TYR A 94 -0.54 5.04 -0.71
C TYR A 94 0.52 5.73 -1.55
N THR A 95 1.19 4.94 -2.37
CA THR A 95 2.15 5.41 -3.37
C THR A 95 1.79 4.76 -4.69
N LEU A 96 1.62 5.55 -5.74
CA LEU A 96 1.36 5.05 -7.08
C LEU A 96 2.48 5.49 -8.01
N ASP A 97 2.86 4.64 -8.94
CA ASP A 97 3.70 5.02 -10.07
C ASP A 97 2.97 6.13 -10.85
N ASP A 98 3.68 7.20 -11.17
CA ASP A 98 3.08 8.40 -11.77
C ASP A 98 2.35 8.17 -13.09
N VAL A 99 2.74 7.14 -13.84
CA VAL A 99 2.06 6.80 -15.10
C VAL A 99 0.61 6.33 -14.88
N PHE A 100 0.27 5.99 -13.64
CA PHE A 100 -1.09 5.56 -13.27
C PHE A 100 -1.89 6.62 -12.52
N TRP A 101 -1.33 7.83 -12.38
CA TRP A 101 -2.03 8.93 -11.75
C TRP A 101 -3.21 9.43 -12.61
N ASN A 102 -4.16 10.11 -11.98
CA ASN A 102 -5.32 10.74 -12.64
C ASN A 102 -6.30 9.75 -13.27
N ASN A 103 -6.29 8.50 -12.81
CA ASN A 103 -7.22 7.46 -13.26
C ASN A 103 -8.18 6.99 -12.16
N GLY A 104 -8.10 7.59 -10.97
CA GLY A 104 -8.93 7.20 -9.84
C GLY A 104 -8.48 5.94 -9.12
N PHE A 105 -7.33 5.38 -9.46
CA PHE A 105 -6.84 4.13 -8.84
C PHE A 105 -6.54 4.30 -7.36
N GLY A 106 -5.94 5.42 -6.95
CA GLY A 106 -5.65 5.69 -5.54
C GLY A 106 -6.93 5.73 -4.71
N THR A 107 -7.93 6.45 -5.17
CA THR A 107 -9.23 6.52 -4.51
C THR A 107 -9.90 5.15 -4.43
N GLU A 108 -9.89 4.41 -5.53
CA GLU A 108 -10.48 3.07 -5.59
C GLU A 108 -9.80 2.12 -4.59
N ALA A 109 -8.47 2.15 -4.52
CA ALA A 109 -7.70 1.31 -3.60
C ALA A 109 -8.00 1.67 -2.14
N VAL A 110 -8.06 2.96 -1.82
CA VAL A 110 -8.35 3.43 -0.45
C VAL A 110 -9.76 3.04 -0.03
N LEU A 111 -10.75 3.24 -0.88
CA LEU A 111 -12.14 2.87 -0.58
C LEU A 111 -12.28 1.35 -0.38
N GLY A 112 -11.61 0.56 -1.22
CA GLY A 112 -11.59 -0.90 -1.06
C GLY A 112 -10.95 -1.32 0.26
N LEU A 113 -9.85 -0.67 0.62
CA LEU A 113 -9.15 -0.96 1.87
C LEU A 113 -10.01 -0.60 3.09
N LEU A 114 -10.74 0.51 3.03
CA LEU A 114 -11.68 0.90 4.11
C LEU A 114 -12.72 -0.19 4.35
N SER A 115 -13.34 -0.68 3.27
CA SER A 115 -14.31 -1.78 3.36
C SER A 115 -13.68 -3.05 3.92
N TYR A 116 -12.50 -3.41 3.44
CA TYR A 116 -11.78 -4.59 3.91
C TYR A 116 -11.47 -4.51 5.41
N MET A 117 -10.94 -3.37 5.86
CA MET A 117 -10.58 -3.21 7.27
C MET A 117 -11.82 -3.24 8.17
N HIS A 118 -12.94 -2.70 7.72
CA HIS A 118 -14.19 -2.74 8.47
C HIS A 118 -14.78 -4.15 8.51
N GLU A 119 -14.94 -4.79 7.34
CA GLU A 119 -15.63 -6.07 7.23
C GLU A 119 -14.83 -7.25 7.78
N GLU A 120 -13.51 -7.28 7.53
CA GLU A 120 -12.68 -8.42 7.89
C GLU A 120 -11.96 -8.27 9.23
N HIS A 121 -11.76 -7.05 9.70
CA HIS A 121 -10.99 -6.78 10.92
C HIS A 121 -11.73 -5.93 11.94
N GLY A 122 -12.96 -5.53 11.68
CA GLY A 122 -13.79 -4.80 12.62
C GLY A 122 -13.34 -3.37 12.94
N PHE A 123 -12.49 -2.78 12.11
CA PHE A 123 -12.09 -1.38 12.28
C PHE A 123 -13.23 -0.46 11.81
N PHE A 124 -13.50 0.58 12.55
CA PHE A 124 -14.58 1.52 12.24
C PHE A 124 -14.15 2.98 12.26
N LYS A 125 -12.86 3.27 12.45
CA LYS A 125 -12.34 4.63 12.39
C LYS A 125 -11.04 4.67 11.59
N CYS A 126 -10.98 5.55 10.60
CA CYS A 126 -9.81 5.71 9.76
C CYS A 126 -9.39 7.17 9.71
N ILE A 127 -8.08 7.40 9.79
CA ILE A 127 -7.44 8.68 9.54
C ILE A 127 -6.59 8.50 8.29
N ALA A 128 -6.94 9.22 7.21
CA ALA A 128 -6.22 9.10 5.94
C ALA A 128 -5.19 10.22 5.81
N TYR A 129 -3.96 9.83 5.46
CA TYR A 129 -2.90 10.77 5.09
C TYR A 129 -2.63 10.58 3.60
N ILE A 130 -2.94 11.62 2.82
CA ILE A 130 -2.73 11.59 1.38
C ILE A 130 -1.66 12.61 1.03
N TYR A 131 -0.55 12.13 0.49
CA TYR A 131 0.51 12.97 -0.05
C TYR A 131 0.23 13.18 -1.53
N LYS A 132 0.10 14.42 -1.91
CA LYS A 132 -0.11 14.79 -3.32
C LYS A 132 1.19 15.19 -3.97
#